data_6d4bef406241a6fd607355f7da0281f6
#
_entry.id   6d4bef406241a6fd607355f7da0281f6
#
_cell.length_a   1.000
_cell.length_b   1.000
_cell.length_c   1.000
_cell.angle_alpha   90.00
_cell.angle_beta   90.00
_cell.angle_gamma   90.00
#
_symmetry.space_group_name_H-M   'P 1'
#
loop_
_entity.id
_entity.type
_entity.pdbx_description
1 polymer ?
#
loop_
_entity_poly.entity_id
_entity_poly.type
_entity_poly.pdbx_seq_one_letter_code
_entity_poly.pdbx_strand_id
1 'polypeptide(L)'
;VPAFTISAGESSKANALTLVVMDPMAAPLACDCVKGYAQRKYESLGAFLNKQLGRKVNVVWAESLEAALEKSEGKADLIIGKHSVVLADAAEAKLDITPLAQLTDLKDQVVQTGLIVVRKDDAAKSVDDLKGYRILFGPADCDEKSAAPVELLRKHGIQLPDELETSPSCSNAAVALMEMPATTKAAAVISSYAEPLLEGCGKVKKGDLRVIGESKPVPFITLFARTSLSTTELSKLSDALDEAGLDAQLLIDLETASGFVPWKEAVATSSVADDAKKK
;
A
#
# COMPACT_ATOMS: atom_id res chain seq x y z
N VAL A 1 36.72 56.87 -2.74
CA VAL A 1 35.53 56.17 -2.26
C VAL A 1 35.57 54.76 -2.84
N PRO A 2 35.78 53.68 -2.02
CA PRO A 2 35.73 52.34 -2.56
C PRO A 2 34.30 51.90 -2.77
N ALA A 3 34.02 51.44 -3.99
CA ALA A 3 32.74 50.81 -4.33
C ALA A 3 32.61 49.44 -3.66
N PHE A 4 31.63 49.26 -2.80
CA PHE A 4 31.23 47.97 -2.31
C PHE A 4 30.46 47.22 -3.43
N THR A 5 31.10 46.18 -3.95
CA THR A 5 30.43 45.22 -4.84
C THR A 5 29.63 44.28 -3.94
N ILE A 6 28.32 44.40 -3.95
CA ILE A 6 27.42 43.43 -3.33
C ILE A 6 27.45 42.21 -4.24
N SER A 7 28.17 41.16 -3.80
CA SER A 7 28.06 39.84 -4.40
C SER A 7 26.63 39.33 -4.17
N ALA A 8 25.85 39.24 -5.24
CA ALA A 8 24.59 38.58 -5.24
C ALA A 8 24.86 37.11 -4.89
N GLY A 9 24.41 36.69 -3.70
CA GLY A 9 24.54 35.33 -3.23
C GLY A 9 23.98 34.36 -4.27
N GLU A 10 24.80 33.41 -4.66
CA GLU A 10 24.37 32.23 -5.40
C GLU A 10 23.25 31.58 -4.60
N SER A 11 22.02 31.73 -5.10
CA SER A 11 20.89 30.89 -4.71
C SER A 11 21.32 29.46 -5.06
N SER A 12 21.73 28.68 -4.06
CA SER A 12 21.98 27.24 -4.23
C SER A 12 20.73 26.66 -4.88
N LYS A 13 20.82 26.26 -6.14
CA LYS A 13 19.75 25.51 -6.82
C LYS A 13 19.55 24.26 -5.98
N ALA A 14 18.52 24.27 -5.12
CA ALA A 14 18.15 23.09 -4.35
C ALA A 14 17.97 21.95 -5.36
N ASN A 15 18.71 20.86 -5.19
CA ASN A 15 18.62 19.70 -6.07
C ASN A 15 17.18 19.22 -6.15
N ALA A 16 16.74 18.80 -7.34
CA ALA A 16 15.41 18.25 -7.52
C ALA A 16 15.19 17.06 -6.57
N LEU A 17 13.98 16.94 -6.00
CA LEU A 17 13.57 15.75 -5.27
C LEU A 17 13.09 14.68 -6.25
N THR A 18 13.29 13.42 -5.92
CA THR A 18 12.73 12.29 -6.66
C THR A 18 11.70 11.59 -5.79
N LEU A 19 10.45 11.59 -6.25
CA LEU A 19 9.33 10.83 -5.68
C LEU A 19 9.17 9.54 -6.47
N VAL A 20 9.51 8.42 -5.86
CA VAL A 20 9.26 7.08 -6.39
C VAL A 20 7.85 6.65 -6.01
N VAL A 21 7.07 6.20 -6.99
CA VAL A 21 5.71 5.70 -6.83
C VAL A 21 5.68 4.21 -7.12
N MET A 22 5.35 3.42 -6.10
CA MET A 22 5.21 1.95 -6.13
C MET A 22 3.78 1.53 -5.75
N ASP A 23 2.83 2.46 -5.72
CA ASP A 23 1.42 2.15 -5.45
C ASP A 23 0.81 1.40 -6.64
N PRO A 24 0.30 0.17 -6.46
CA PRO A 24 -0.32 -0.61 -7.54
C PRO A 24 -1.59 0.03 -8.12
N MET A 25 -2.16 1.05 -7.44
CA MET A 25 -3.29 1.84 -7.94
C MET A 25 -2.84 3.12 -8.66
N ALA A 26 -1.55 3.41 -8.75
CA ALA A 26 -1.05 4.52 -9.56
C ALA A 26 -1.38 4.30 -11.04
N ALA A 27 -1.87 5.35 -11.73
CA ALA A 27 -2.34 5.24 -13.11
C ALA A 27 -1.38 4.51 -14.07
N PRO A 28 -0.05 4.76 -14.07
CA PRO A 28 0.90 4.05 -14.92
C PRO A 28 1.16 2.58 -14.55
N LEU A 29 0.90 2.18 -13.29
CA LEU A 29 1.17 0.83 -12.76
C LEU A 29 -0.10 0.00 -12.63
N ALA A 30 -1.27 0.64 -12.73
CA ALA A 30 -2.54 -0.01 -12.46
C ALA A 30 -2.81 -1.15 -13.43
N CYS A 31 -3.18 -2.30 -12.89
CA CYS A 31 -3.66 -3.43 -13.68
C CYS A 31 -4.99 -3.10 -14.37
N ASP A 32 -5.39 -3.90 -15.35
CA ASP A 32 -6.63 -3.70 -16.09
C ASP A 32 -7.89 -3.68 -15.20
N CYS A 33 -7.81 -4.26 -13.98
CA CYS A 33 -8.91 -4.25 -13.02
C CYS A 33 -9.27 -2.86 -12.51
N VAL A 34 -8.32 -1.94 -12.44
CA VAL A 34 -8.51 -0.59 -11.92
C VAL A 34 -8.37 0.48 -13.00
N LYS A 35 -7.91 0.09 -14.20
CA LYS A 35 -7.64 1.01 -15.30
C LYS A 35 -8.87 1.80 -15.69
N GLY A 36 -8.78 3.13 -15.54
CA GLY A 36 -9.89 4.05 -15.81
C GLY A 36 -10.97 4.10 -14.73
N TYR A 37 -10.80 3.41 -13.58
CA TYR A 37 -11.81 3.34 -12.54
C TYR A 37 -11.31 3.90 -11.19
N ALA A 38 -10.29 3.37 -10.59
CA ALA A 38 -9.80 3.81 -9.28
C ALA A 38 -8.28 4.06 -9.36
N GLN A 39 -7.88 4.96 -10.25
CA GLN A 39 -6.47 5.24 -10.53
C GLN A 39 -6.01 6.49 -9.84
N ARG A 40 -4.96 6.37 -9.03
CA ARG A 40 -4.29 7.50 -8.39
C ARG A 40 -3.32 8.17 -9.35
N LYS A 41 -3.42 9.51 -9.44
CA LYS A 41 -2.60 10.35 -10.32
C LYS A 41 -1.53 11.07 -9.49
N TYR A 42 -0.43 10.39 -9.27
CA TYR A 42 0.67 10.93 -8.47
C TYR A 42 1.45 12.08 -9.15
N GLU A 43 1.24 12.30 -10.44
CA GLU A 43 1.70 13.53 -11.12
C GLU A 43 1.16 14.78 -10.44
N SER A 44 -0.11 14.74 -10.00
CA SER A 44 -0.74 15.83 -9.27
C SER A 44 -0.06 16.07 -7.92
N LEU A 45 0.30 15.01 -7.20
CA LEU A 45 1.10 15.12 -5.97
C LEU A 45 2.48 15.73 -6.24
N GLY A 46 3.17 15.26 -7.29
CA GLY A 46 4.47 15.81 -7.67
C GLY A 46 4.40 17.31 -8.01
N ALA A 47 3.37 17.72 -8.75
CA ALA A 47 3.14 19.13 -9.09
C ALA A 47 2.79 19.97 -7.85
N PHE A 48 1.95 19.45 -6.96
CA PHE A 48 1.60 20.07 -5.69
C PHE A 48 2.83 20.28 -4.81
N LEU A 49 3.61 19.24 -4.56
CA LEU A 49 4.85 19.33 -3.78
C LEU A 49 5.88 20.28 -4.40
N ASN A 50 6.00 20.29 -5.74
CA ASN A 50 6.86 21.25 -6.45
C ASN A 50 6.47 22.70 -6.11
N LYS A 51 5.17 23.01 -6.13
CA LYS A 51 4.64 24.34 -5.79
C LYS A 51 4.89 24.70 -4.33
N GLN A 52 4.58 23.80 -3.41
CA GLN A 52 4.68 24.04 -1.96
C GLN A 52 6.13 24.17 -1.49
N LEU A 53 7.01 23.35 -2.02
CA LEU A 53 8.42 23.34 -1.62
C LEU A 53 9.29 24.36 -2.38
N GLY A 54 8.74 24.98 -3.46
CA GLY A 54 9.52 25.83 -4.36
C GLY A 54 10.71 25.10 -4.98
N ARG A 55 10.63 23.78 -5.16
CA ARG A 55 11.71 22.88 -5.57
C ARG A 55 11.16 21.85 -6.53
N LYS A 56 11.88 21.58 -7.62
CA LYS A 56 11.46 20.58 -8.60
C LYS A 56 11.29 19.19 -7.94
N VAL A 57 10.16 18.52 -8.22
CA VAL A 57 9.87 17.15 -7.82
C VAL A 57 9.71 16.32 -9.10
N ASN A 58 10.57 15.33 -9.29
CA ASN A 58 10.47 14.36 -10.38
C ASN A 58 9.72 13.14 -9.89
N VAL A 59 8.72 12.69 -10.62
CA VAL A 59 7.96 11.48 -10.29
C VAL A 59 8.44 10.32 -11.14
N VAL A 60 8.74 9.19 -10.50
CA VAL A 60 9.22 7.96 -11.15
C VAL A 60 8.31 6.81 -10.73
N TRP A 61 7.74 6.11 -11.70
CA TRP A 61 6.87 4.96 -11.46
C TRP A 61 7.62 3.65 -11.69
N ALA A 62 7.51 2.72 -10.75
CA ALA A 62 8.06 1.39 -10.86
C ALA A 62 7.30 0.39 -9.98
N GLU A 63 7.31 -0.86 -10.37
CA GLU A 63 6.70 -1.96 -9.60
C GLU A 63 7.60 -2.40 -8.42
N SER A 64 8.90 -2.12 -8.49
CA SER A 64 9.89 -2.37 -7.42
C SER A 64 10.82 -1.18 -7.24
N LEU A 65 11.44 -1.07 -6.06
CA LEU A 65 12.41 -0.03 -5.77
C LEU A 65 13.69 -0.19 -6.60
N GLU A 66 14.12 -1.42 -6.89
CA GLU A 66 15.26 -1.68 -7.77
C GLU A 66 15.03 -1.04 -9.15
N ALA A 67 13.90 -1.34 -9.80
CA ALA A 67 13.55 -0.76 -11.08
C ALA A 67 13.38 0.77 -11.03
N ALA A 68 12.94 1.32 -9.90
CA ALA A 68 12.85 2.77 -9.69
C ALA A 68 14.24 3.40 -9.63
N LEU A 69 15.17 2.80 -8.89
CA LEU A 69 16.54 3.28 -8.74
C LEU A 69 17.30 3.25 -10.08
N GLU A 70 17.08 2.22 -10.90
CA GLU A 70 17.64 2.19 -12.26
C GLU A 70 17.13 3.37 -13.10
N LYS A 71 15.81 3.61 -13.11
CA LYS A 71 15.18 4.71 -13.89
C LYS A 71 15.58 6.10 -13.39
N SER A 72 15.89 6.24 -12.11
CA SER A 72 16.20 7.52 -11.45
C SER A 72 17.68 7.76 -11.22
N GLU A 73 18.55 6.93 -11.79
CA GLU A 73 20.02 7.01 -11.58
C GLU A 73 20.39 6.96 -10.09
N GLY A 74 19.74 6.06 -9.34
CA GLY A 74 19.98 5.86 -7.91
C GLY A 74 19.32 6.88 -6.98
N LYS A 75 18.43 7.74 -7.49
CA LYS A 75 17.76 8.79 -6.70
C LYS A 75 16.37 8.32 -6.27
N ALA A 76 16.13 8.36 -4.97
CA ALA A 76 14.82 8.10 -4.36
C ALA A 76 14.78 8.87 -3.03
N ASP A 77 14.33 10.11 -3.05
CA ASP A 77 14.25 10.95 -1.84
C ASP A 77 12.97 10.66 -1.05
N LEU A 78 11.89 10.41 -1.78
CA LEU A 78 10.58 10.03 -1.27
C LEU A 78 10.12 8.76 -1.98
N ILE A 79 9.46 7.86 -1.25
CA ILE A 79 8.92 6.61 -1.80
C ILE A 79 7.50 6.44 -1.29
N ILE A 80 6.52 6.25 -2.19
CA ILE A 80 5.13 6.01 -1.82
C ILE A 80 4.65 4.68 -2.40
N GLY A 81 4.07 3.84 -1.56
CA GLY A 81 3.57 2.52 -1.94
C GLY A 81 2.99 1.76 -0.77
N LYS A 82 2.71 0.48 -0.98
CA LYS A 82 2.29 -0.41 0.11
C LYS A 82 3.39 -0.48 1.17
N HIS A 83 2.99 -0.29 2.42
CA HIS A 83 3.93 -0.16 3.54
C HIS A 83 4.94 -1.30 3.61
N SER A 84 4.48 -2.54 3.66
CA SER A 84 5.35 -3.72 3.80
C SER A 84 6.22 -3.97 2.57
N VAL A 85 5.69 -3.73 1.36
CA VAL A 85 6.43 -3.89 0.10
C VAL A 85 7.57 -2.88 0.01
N VAL A 86 7.30 -1.60 0.31
CA VAL A 86 8.35 -0.56 0.29
C VAL A 86 9.45 -0.87 1.31
N LEU A 87 9.09 -1.37 2.51
CA LEU A 87 10.07 -1.75 3.51
C LEU A 87 10.92 -2.95 3.08
N ALA A 88 10.32 -3.96 2.47
CA ALA A 88 11.02 -5.13 1.95
C ALA A 88 12.03 -4.73 0.86
N ASP A 89 11.56 -3.99 -0.14
CA ASP A 89 12.39 -3.51 -1.25
C ASP A 89 13.52 -2.58 -0.76
N ALA A 90 13.24 -1.70 0.20
CA ALA A 90 14.25 -0.82 0.78
C ALA A 90 15.34 -1.60 1.52
N ALA A 91 14.96 -2.67 2.24
CA ALA A 91 15.92 -3.55 2.91
C ALA A 91 16.82 -4.28 1.89
N GLU A 92 16.26 -4.79 0.78
CA GLU A 92 17.02 -5.42 -0.30
C GLU A 92 17.97 -4.43 -0.99
N ALA A 93 17.48 -3.22 -1.27
CA ALA A 93 18.26 -2.14 -1.87
C ALA A 93 19.27 -1.48 -0.90
N LYS A 94 19.25 -1.86 0.40
CA LYS A 94 20.02 -1.24 1.47
C LYS A 94 19.84 0.28 1.53
N LEU A 95 18.58 0.70 1.36
CA LEU A 95 18.18 2.09 1.39
C LEU A 95 17.55 2.43 2.74
N ASP A 96 18.17 3.35 3.48
CA ASP A 96 17.65 3.79 4.77
C ASP A 96 16.49 4.78 4.57
N ILE A 97 15.30 4.38 4.98
CA ILE A 97 14.06 5.16 4.88
C ILE A 97 13.33 5.22 6.22
N THR A 98 12.50 6.23 6.39
CA THR A 98 11.60 6.36 7.53
C THR A 98 10.18 6.70 7.05
N PRO A 99 9.13 6.13 7.64
CA PRO A 99 7.77 6.49 7.30
C PRO A 99 7.48 7.93 7.76
N LEU A 100 6.88 8.72 6.88
CA LEU A 100 6.55 10.13 7.11
C LEU A 100 5.05 10.34 7.27
N ALA A 101 4.25 9.81 6.36
CA ALA A 101 2.80 9.98 6.36
C ALA A 101 2.10 8.79 5.71
N GLN A 102 0.81 8.64 5.97
CA GLN A 102 -0.06 7.65 5.35
C GLN A 102 -1.12 8.33 4.51
N LEU A 103 -1.38 7.82 3.31
CA LEU A 103 -2.47 8.27 2.47
C LEU A 103 -3.77 7.60 2.93
N THR A 104 -4.81 8.38 3.21
CA THR A 104 -6.13 7.83 3.52
C THR A 104 -6.79 7.26 2.25
N ASP A 105 -7.69 6.32 2.42
CA ASP A 105 -8.59 5.90 1.34
C ASP A 105 -9.86 6.78 1.28
N LEU A 106 -10.82 6.45 0.41
CA LEU A 106 -12.10 7.16 0.29
C LEU A 106 -13.02 6.99 1.52
N LYS A 107 -12.68 6.10 2.46
CA LYS A 107 -13.39 5.90 3.74
C LYS A 107 -12.60 6.48 4.91
N ASP A 108 -11.59 7.28 4.64
CA ASP A 108 -10.68 7.88 5.63
C ASP A 108 -9.88 6.86 6.45
N GLN A 109 -9.60 5.68 5.86
CA GLN A 109 -8.82 4.64 6.50
C GLN A 109 -7.38 4.65 5.95
N VAL A 110 -6.42 4.35 6.83
CA VAL A 110 -4.98 4.22 6.49
C VAL A 110 -4.49 2.79 6.55
N VAL A 111 -5.39 1.85 6.80
CA VAL A 111 -5.11 0.42 6.95
C VAL A 111 -5.92 -0.40 5.95
N GLN A 112 -5.47 -1.60 5.71
CA GLN A 112 -6.19 -2.62 4.96
C GLN A 112 -6.09 -3.96 5.67
N THR A 113 -6.95 -4.90 5.28
CA THR A 113 -6.97 -6.26 5.81
C THR A 113 -6.82 -7.28 4.69
N GLY A 114 -6.42 -8.48 5.02
CA GLY A 114 -6.50 -9.63 4.14
C GLY A 114 -7.82 -10.34 4.33
N LEU A 115 -8.56 -10.53 3.26
CA LEU A 115 -9.80 -11.29 3.25
C LEU A 115 -9.51 -12.72 2.80
N ILE A 116 -9.96 -13.69 3.58
CA ILE A 116 -9.96 -15.10 3.18
C ILE A 116 -11.31 -15.36 2.51
N VAL A 117 -11.25 -15.69 1.23
CA VAL A 117 -12.45 -15.91 0.41
C VAL A 117 -12.52 -17.34 -0.11
N VAL A 118 -13.72 -17.83 -0.23
CA VAL A 118 -14.07 -19.09 -0.89
C VAL A 118 -15.12 -18.83 -1.96
N ARG A 119 -15.39 -19.80 -2.82
CA ARG A 119 -16.52 -19.71 -3.73
C ARG A 119 -17.83 -19.59 -2.95
N LYS A 120 -18.81 -18.91 -3.54
CA LYS A 120 -20.14 -18.71 -2.96
C LYS A 120 -20.76 -20.01 -2.43
N ASP A 121 -20.66 -21.07 -3.22
CA ASP A 121 -21.31 -22.36 -2.94
C ASP A 121 -20.41 -23.32 -2.15
N ASP A 122 -19.23 -22.88 -1.73
CA ASP A 122 -18.30 -23.69 -0.94
C ASP A 122 -18.91 -24.06 0.42
N ALA A 123 -18.54 -25.24 0.93
CA ALA A 123 -19.04 -25.75 2.20
C ALA A 123 -18.51 -24.98 3.40
N ALA A 124 -17.25 -24.45 3.34
CA ALA A 124 -16.63 -23.70 4.42
C ALA A 124 -17.40 -22.40 4.69
N LYS A 125 -17.76 -22.14 5.96
CA LYS A 125 -18.49 -20.95 6.40
C LYS A 125 -17.65 -20.03 7.29
N SER A 126 -16.55 -20.56 7.80
CA SER A 126 -15.63 -19.88 8.70
C SER A 126 -14.19 -20.33 8.43
N VAL A 127 -13.22 -19.65 9.03
CA VAL A 127 -11.80 -20.04 8.97
C VAL A 127 -11.57 -21.43 9.53
N ASP A 128 -12.32 -21.85 10.55
CA ASP A 128 -12.18 -23.17 11.19
C ASP A 128 -12.47 -24.33 10.24
N ASP A 129 -13.26 -24.09 9.19
CA ASP A 129 -13.64 -25.10 8.20
C ASP A 129 -12.54 -25.36 7.16
N LEU A 130 -11.46 -24.56 7.16
CA LEU A 130 -10.40 -24.61 6.15
C LEU A 130 -9.36 -25.73 6.37
N LYS A 131 -9.59 -26.66 7.31
CA LYS A 131 -8.70 -27.82 7.49
C LYS A 131 -8.64 -28.65 6.23
N GLY A 132 -7.42 -28.80 5.67
CA GLY A 132 -7.19 -29.56 4.43
C GLY A 132 -7.59 -28.82 3.15
N TYR A 133 -7.87 -27.53 3.21
CA TYR A 133 -8.04 -26.69 2.03
C TYR A 133 -6.68 -26.29 1.44
N ARG A 134 -6.64 -26.17 0.14
CA ARG A 134 -5.59 -25.47 -0.60
C ARG A 134 -5.81 -23.98 -0.47
N ILE A 135 -4.83 -23.23 0.02
CA ILE A 135 -4.96 -21.79 0.25
C ILE A 135 -3.98 -21.03 -0.63
N LEU A 136 -4.52 -20.16 -1.49
CA LEU A 136 -3.75 -19.33 -2.42
C LEU A 136 -3.49 -17.99 -1.76
N PHE A 137 -2.23 -17.64 -1.56
CA PHE A 137 -1.78 -16.38 -0.99
C PHE A 137 -1.37 -15.37 -2.08
N GLY A 138 -1.18 -14.11 -1.70
CA GLY A 138 -0.50 -13.13 -2.53
C GLY A 138 1.02 -13.16 -2.34
N PRO A 139 1.76 -12.16 -2.88
CA PRO A 139 3.19 -12.03 -2.69
C PRO A 139 3.59 -11.98 -1.22
N ALA A 140 4.75 -12.56 -0.89
CA ALA A 140 5.20 -12.72 0.50
C ALA A 140 5.46 -11.38 1.22
N ASP A 141 5.84 -10.35 0.49
CA ASP A 141 6.10 -8.99 0.92
C ASP A 141 4.82 -8.15 1.15
N CYS A 142 3.65 -8.67 0.76
CA CYS A 142 2.36 -8.04 1.01
C CYS A 142 1.75 -8.56 2.31
N ASP A 143 1.92 -7.86 3.41
CA ASP A 143 1.44 -8.27 4.74
C ASP A 143 -0.03 -8.66 4.78
N GLU A 144 -0.91 -7.90 4.12
CA GLU A 144 -2.35 -8.18 4.08
C GLU A 144 -2.70 -9.45 3.29
N LYS A 145 -1.80 -9.92 2.44
CA LYS A 145 -2.02 -11.12 1.63
C LYS A 145 -1.15 -12.30 2.02
N SER A 146 -0.25 -12.09 2.97
CA SER A 146 0.70 -13.10 3.45
C SER A 146 0.73 -13.15 4.98
N ALA A 147 1.54 -12.33 5.64
CA ALA A 147 1.83 -12.45 7.07
C ALA A 147 0.57 -12.37 7.96
N ALA A 148 -0.32 -11.40 7.73
CA ALA A 148 -1.50 -11.21 8.58
C ALA A 148 -2.55 -12.34 8.42
N PRO A 149 -2.89 -12.82 7.21
CA PRO A 149 -3.73 -14.01 7.03
C PRO A 149 -3.11 -15.30 7.56
N VAL A 150 -1.79 -15.49 7.41
CA VAL A 150 -1.07 -16.63 7.98
C VAL A 150 -1.23 -16.67 9.50
N GLU A 151 -1.08 -15.54 10.17
CA GLU A 151 -1.30 -15.42 11.61
C GLU A 151 -2.75 -15.79 12.00
N LEU A 152 -3.74 -15.27 11.24
CA LEU A 152 -5.14 -15.63 11.46
C LEU A 152 -5.38 -17.14 11.31
N LEU A 153 -4.93 -17.74 10.22
CA LEU A 153 -5.09 -19.17 9.95
C LEU A 153 -4.45 -20.02 11.04
N ARG A 154 -3.23 -19.69 11.47
CA ARG A 154 -2.54 -20.38 12.55
C ARG A 154 -3.28 -20.26 13.89
N LYS A 155 -3.84 -19.10 14.20
CA LYS A 155 -4.65 -18.87 15.40
C LYS A 155 -5.90 -19.78 15.42
N HIS A 156 -6.45 -20.10 14.24
CA HIS A 156 -7.56 -21.03 14.07
C HIS A 156 -7.12 -22.50 13.93
N GLY A 157 -5.85 -22.80 14.17
CA GLY A 157 -5.32 -24.17 14.12
C GLY A 157 -5.25 -24.76 12.71
N ILE A 158 -5.27 -23.90 11.67
CA ILE A 158 -5.06 -24.35 10.29
C ILE A 158 -3.58 -24.58 10.08
N GLN A 159 -3.23 -25.82 9.72
CA GLN A 159 -1.87 -26.18 9.35
C GLN A 159 -1.57 -25.69 7.93
N LEU A 160 -0.50 -24.94 7.78
CA LEU A 160 -0.02 -24.44 6.50
C LEU A 160 1.26 -25.19 6.11
N PRO A 161 1.51 -25.40 4.81
CA PRO A 161 2.79 -25.94 4.34
C PRO A 161 3.93 -24.97 4.64
N ASP A 162 5.16 -25.48 4.67
CA ASP A 162 6.36 -24.65 4.86
C ASP A 162 6.54 -23.64 3.73
N GLU A 163 6.23 -24.03 2.50
CA GLU A 163 6.20 -23.17 1.33
C GLU A 163 4.75 -22.86 0.96
N LEU A 164 4.38 -21.58 1.07
CA LEU A 164 3.04 -21.12 0.76
C LEU A 164 2.85 -21.04 -0.76
N GLU A 165 1.68 -21.42 -1.23
CA GLU A 165 1.28 -21.21 -2.62
C GLU A 165 0.93 -19.75 -2.85
N THR A 166 1.81 -19.02 -3.54
CA THR A 166 1.68 -17.57 -3.76
C THR A 166 1.31 -17.24 -5.20
N SER A 167 0.62 -16.13 -5.37
CA SER A 167 0.27 -15.54 -6.67
C SER A 167 0.96 -14.20 -6.85
N PRO A 168 1.45 -13.86 -8.06
CA PRO A 168 2.29 -12.68 -8.27
C PRO A 168 1.55 -11.34 -8.20
N SER A 169 0.23 -11.32 -8.26
CA SER A 169 -0.54 -10.07 -8.24
C SER A 169 -1.78 -10.12 -7.34
N CYS A 170 -2.37 -8.93 -7.09
CA CYS A 170 -3.50 -8.75 -6.18
C CYS A 170 -4.73 -9.60 -6.51
N SER A 171 -4.98 -9.85 -7.79
CA SER A 171 -6.21 -10.50 -8.25
C SER A 171 -6.04 -11.96 -8.61
N ASN A 172 -4.80 -12.42 -8.80
CA ASN A 172 -4.54 -13.74 -9.37
C ASN A 172 -5.01 -14.88 -8.46
N ALA A 173 -4.89 -14.74 -7.14
CA ALA A 173 -5.36 -15.77 -6.21
C ALA A 173 -6.87 -16.01 -6.33
N ALA A 174 -7.68 -14.94 -6.41
CA ALA A 174 -9.13 -15.08 -6.59
C ALA A 174 -9.50 -15.62 -7.97
N VAL A 175 -8.83 -15.17 -9.02
CA VAL A 175 -9.07 -15.69 -10.39
C VAL A 175 -8.70 -17.17 -10.47
N ALA A 176 -7.54 -17.56 -9.95
CA ALA A 176 -7.12 -18.95 -9.91
C ALA A 176 -8.10 -19.83 -9.11
N LEU A 177 -8.61 -19.32 -7.98
CA LEU A 177 -9.66 -19.98 -7.23
C LEU A 177 -10.89 -20.25 -8.09
N MET A 178 -11.33 -19.27 -8.89
CA MET A 178 -12.52 -19.41 -9.75
C MET A 178 -12.30 -20.35 -10.94
N GLU A 179 -11.07 -20.49 -11.40
CA GLU A 179 -10.70 -21.40 -12.50
C GLU A 179 -10.56 -22.87 -12.07
N MET A 180 -10.37 -23.13 -10.77
CA MET A 180 -10.28 -24.52 -10.27
C MET A 180 -11.59 -25.28 -10.46
N PRO A 181 -11.58 -26.63 -10.54
CA PRO A 181 -12.79 -27.44 -10.49
C PRO A 181 -13.64 -27.13 -9.25
N ALA A 182 -14.97 -27.06 -9.40
CA ALA A 182 -15.88 -26.72 -8.30
C ALA A 182 -15.80 -27.68 -7.08
N THR A 183 -15.30 -28.88 -7.30
CA THR A 183 -15.07 -29.89 -6.26
C THR A 183 -13.78 -29.69 -5.47
N THR A 184 -12.92 -28.78 -5.89
CA THR A 184 -11.66 -28.49 -5.21
C THR A 184 -11.92 -27.70 -3.93
N LYS A 185 -11.50 -28.25 -2.78
CA LYS A 185 -11.49 -27.51 -1.52
C LYS A 185 -10.37 -26.48 -1.55
N ALA A 186 -10.71 -25.23 -1.87
CA ALA A 186 -9.72 -24.15 -1.99
C ALA A 186 -10.27 -22.82 -1.47
N ALA A 187 -9.35 -22.00 -0.98
CA ALA A 187 -9.59 -20.62 -0.56
C ALA A 187 -8.52 -19.71 -1.15
N ALA A 188 -8.81 -18.43 -1.26
CA ALA A 188 -7.85 -17.42 -1.69
C ALA A 188 -7.76 -16.28 -0.66
N VAL A 189 -6.58 -15.67 -0.59
CA VAL A 189 -6.35 -14.46 0.20
C VAL A 189 -6.28 -13.28 -0.76
N ILE A 190 -7.13 -12.28 -0.53
CA ILE A 190 -7.16 -11.04 -1.30
C ILE A 190 -7.07 -9.84 -0.36
N SER A 191 -6.66 -8.68 -0.87
CA SER A 191 -6.72 -7.43 -0.11
C SER A 191 -8.16 -6.93 0.01
N SER A 192 -8.53 -6.32 1.13
CA SER A 192 -9.89 -5.78 1.35
C SER A 192 -10.33 -4.76 0.30
N TYR A 193 -9.39 -4.02 -0.32
CA TYR A 193 -9.71 -3.11 -1.42
C TYR A 193 -9.92 -3.83 -2.76
N ALA A 194 -9.46 -5.08 -2.91
CA ALA A 194 -9.46 -5.79 -4.18
C ALA A 194 -10.82 -6.38 -4.56
N GLU A 195 -11.66 -6.74 -3.58
CA GLU A 195 -12.97 -7.37 -3.84
C GLU A 195 -13.87 -6.54 -4.77
N PRO A 196 -14.16 -5.26 -4.47
CA PRO A 196 -14.99 -4.43 -5.35
C PRO A 196 -14.34 -4.17 -6.72
N LEU A 197 -13.02 -4.15 -6.81
CA LEU A 197 -12.29 -3.98 -8.07
C LEU A 197 -12.39 -5.22 -8.96
N LEU A 198 -12.30 -6.41 -8.38
CA LEU A 198 -12.44 -7.69 -9.09
C LEU A 198 -13.84 -7.85 -9.69
N GLU A 199 -14.87 -7.46 -8.94
CA GLU A 199 -16.25 -7.44 -9.40
C GLU A 199 -16.46 -6.36 -10.47
N GLY A 200 -15.93 -5.15 -10.25
CA GLY A 200 -16.07 -4.02 -11.17
C GLY A 200 -15.43 -4.25 -12.54
N CYS A 201 -14.30 -4.94 -12.62
CA CYS A 201 -13.65 -5.28 -13.88
C CYS A 201 -14.16 -6.60 -14.51
N GLY A 202 -15.09 -7.29 -13.86
CA GLY A 202 -15.71 -8.52 -14.34
C GLY A 202 -14.83 -9.77 -14.32
N LYS A 203 -13.65 -9.73 -13.69
CA LYS A 203 -12.79 -10.92 -13.49
C LYS A 203 -13.46 -11.94 -12.57
N VAL A 204 -14.23 -11.45 -11.62
CA VAL A 204 -15.09 -12.25 -10.74
C VAL A 204 -16.48 -11.63 -10.82
N LYS A 205 -17.53 -12.44 -10.97
CA LYS A 205 -18.89 -11.93 -10.97
C LYS A 205 -19.30 -11.55 -9.54
N LYS A 206 -20.15 -10.54 -9.44
CA LYS A 206 -20.64 -10.09 -8.14
C LYS A 206 -21.30 -11.25 -7.38
N GLY A 207 -20.79 -11.48 -6.17
CA GLY A 207 -21.28 -12.51 -5.29
C GLY A 207 -20.82 -13.94 -5.61
N ASP A 208 -19.84 -14.15 -6.49
CA ASP A 208 -19.22 -15.46 -6.73
C ASP A 208 -18.23 -15.84 -5.61
N LEU A 209 -17.73 -14.84 -4.90
CA LEU A 209 -16.88 -15.02 -3.72
C LEU A 209 -17.67 -14.78 -2.43
N ARG A 210 -17.24 -15.43 -1.38
CA ARG A 210 -17.74 -15.23 -0.02
C ARG A 210 -16.57 -15.09 0.93
N VAL A 211 -16.53 -14.00 1.68
CA VAL A 211 -15.57 -13.78 2.75
C VAL A 211 -15.92 -14.67 3.94
N ILE A 212 -14.95 -15.43 4.45
CA ILE A 212 -15.10 -16.32 5.59
C ILE A 212 -14.13 -16.00 6.73
N GLY A 213 -13.21 -15.05 6.49
CA GLY A 213 -12.29 -14.57 7.50
C GLY A 213 -11.64 -13.26 7.07
N GLU A 214 -11.26 -12.47 8.05
CA GLU A 214 -10.59 -11.19 7.87
C GLU A 214 -9.40 -11.12 8.83
N SER A 215 -8.22 -10.77 8.31
CA SER A 215 -7.01 -10.62 9.11
C SER A 215 -7.04 -9.36 9.97
N LYS A 216 -6.09 -9.24 10.91
CA LYS A 216 -5.81 -7.96 11.55
C LYS A 216 -5.47 -6.90 10.49
N PRO A 217 -5.79 -5.61 10.77
CA PRO A 217 -5.42 -4.54 9.88
C PRO A 217 -3.90 -4.34 9.84
N VAL A 218 -3.39 -3.96 8.67
CA VAL A 218 -2.01 -3.59 8.43
C VAL A 218 -1.95 -2.23 7.72
N PRO A 219 -0.86 -1.44 7.86
CA PRO A 219 -0.72 -0.17 7.15
C PRO A 219 -0.87 -0.35 5.64
N PHE A 220 -1.52 0.62 5.00
CA PHE A 220 -1.76 0.55 3.55
C PHE A 220 -0.73 1.36 2.76
N ILE A 221 -1.13 2.51 2.20
CA ILE A 221 -0.21 3.34 1.42
C ILE A 221 0.51 4.30 2.35
N THR A 222 1.83 4.19 2.35
CA THR A 222 2.71 5.01 3.19
C THR A 222 3.71 5.76 2.32
N LEU A 223 3.89 7.03 2.61
CA LEU A 223 4.97 7.84 2.09
C LEU A 223 6.15 7.75 3.04
N PHE A 224 7.27 7.30 2.51
CA PHE A 224 8.55 7.22 3.20
C PHE A 224 9.47 8.34 2.71
N ALA A 225 10.34 8.79 3.59
CA ALA A 225 11.42 9.71 3.27
C ALA A 225 12.78 9.04 3.50
N ARG A 226 13.78 9.38 2.70
CA ARG A 226 15.16 8.96 2.98
C ARG A 226 15.66 9.60 4.26
N THR A 227 16.39 8.82 5.08
CA THR A 227 16.97 9.31 6.34
C THR A 227 18.06 10.36 6.11
N SER A 228 18.56 10.50 4.88
CA SER A 228 19.52 11.56 4.49
C SER A 228 18.90 12.94 4.32
N LEU A 229 17.55 13.05 4.28
CA LEU A 229 16.89 14.36 4.27
C LEU A 229 17.04 15.04 5.63
N SER A 230 17.32 16.33 5.61
CA SER A 230 17.45 17.12 6.84
C SER A 230 16.14 17.28 7.58
N THR A 231 16.19 17.50 8.88
CA THR A 231 15.00 17.78 9.70
C THR A 231 14.17 18.95 9.16
N THR A 232 14.84 19.97 8.61
CA THR A 232 14.17 21.11 7.99
C THR A 232 13.41 20.72 6.71
N GLU A 233 13.96 19.82 5.88
CA GLU A 233 13.30 19.32 4.70
C GLU A 233 12.11 18.44 5.08
N LEU A 234 12.27 17.56 6.07
CA LEU A 234 11.19 16.72 6.59
C LEU A 234 10.04 17.56 7.17
N SER A 235 10.33 18.63 7.92
CA SER A 235 9.29 19.53 8.43
C SER A 235 8.51 20.19 7.29
N LYS A 236 9.20 20.75 6.28
CA LYS A 236 8.54 21.34 5.12
C LYS A 236 7.70 20.35 4.32
N LEU A 237 8.16 19.11 4.22
CA LEU A 237 7.39 18.04 3.57
C LEU A 237 6.14 17.71 4.38
N SER A 238 6.23 17.60 5.71
CA SER A 238 5.08 17.37 6.59
C SER A 238 4.05 18.49 6.45
N ASP A 239 4.48 19.75 6.52
CA ASP A 239 3.61 20.91 6.34
C ASP A 239 2.90 20.90 4.98
N ALA A 240 3.63 20.55 3.90
CA ALA A 240 3.06 20.44 2.56
C ALA A 240 2.04 19.28 2.45
N LEU A 241 2.29 18.17 3.13
CA LEU A 241 1.36 17.02 3.14
C LEU A 241 0.09 17.31 3.93
N ASP A 242 0.18 18.08 5.02
CA ASP A 242 -0.99 18.53 5.77
C ASP A 242 -1.85 19.47 4.90
N GLU A 243 -1.23 20.37 4.13
CA GLU A 243 -1.96 21.23 3.19
C GLU A 243 -2.57 20.49 2.00
N ALA A 244 -2.04 19.31 1.64
CA ALA A 244 -2.61 18.47 0.58
C ALA A 244 -4.07 18.07 0.87
N GLY A 245 -4.45 17.92 2.13
CA GLY A 245 -5.82 17.67 2.57
C GLY A 245 -6.81 18.82 2.30
N LEU A 246 -6.32 20.00 1.96
CA LEU A 246 -7.13 21.18 1.63
C LEU A 246 -7.31 21.39 0.12
N ASP A 247 -6.60 20.64 -0.73
CA ASP A 247 -6.70 20.73 -2.18
C ASP A 247 -7.69 19.70 -2.73
N ALA A 248 -8.92 20.15 -2.99
CA ALA A 248 -10.01 19.28 -3.44
C ALA A 248 -9.69 18.51 -4.74
N GLN A 249 -8.93 19.12 -5.67
CA GLN A 249 -8.57 18.42 -6.90
C GLN A 249 -7.52 17.33 -6.64
N LEU A 250 -6.57 17.59 -5.74
CA LEU A 250 -5.56 16.60 -5.35
C LEU A 250 -6.20 15.42 -4.61
N LEU A 251 -7.19 15.67 -3.74
CA LEU A 251 -7.94 14.59 -3.07
C LEU A 251 -8.63 13.68 -4.10
N ILE A 252 -9.27 14.25 -5.12
CA ILE A 252 -9.89 13.50 -6.21
C ILE A 252 -8.84 12.72 -7.00
N ASP A 253 -7.74 13.35 -7.38
CA ASP A 253 -6.69 12.73 -8.19
C ASP A 253 -5.98 11.58 -7.44
N LEU A 254 -5.90 11.65 -6.11
CA LEU A 254 -5.30 10.61 -5.26
C LEU A 254 -6.30 9.57 -4.74
N GLU A 255 -7.59 9.67 -5.10
CA GLU A 255 -8.63 8.75 -4.61
C GLU A 255 -8.59 8.64 -3.06
N THR A 256 -8.62 9.78 -2.38
CA THR A 256 -8.50 9.89 -0.92
C THR A 256 -9.56 10.81 -0.34
N ALA A 257 -9.99 10.55 0.89
CA ALA A 257 -10.97 11.39 1.59
C ALA A 257 -10.32 12.64 2.21
N SER A 258 -9.18 12.48 2.88
CA SER A 258 -8.52 13.53 3.67
C SER A 258 -7.06 13.79 3.28
N GLY A 259 -6.54 13.11 2.24
CA GLY A 259 -5.13 13.24 1.86
C GLY A 259 -4.21 12.45 2.78
N PHE A 260 -3.19 13.11 3.30
CA PHE A 260 -2.18 12.48 4.13
C PHE A 260 -2.41 12.75 5.61
N VAL A 261 -2.15 11.74 6.43
CA VAL A 261 -2.07 11.87 7.89
C VAL A 261 -0.65 11.51 8.35
N PRO A 262 -0.11 12.18 9.38
CA PRO A 262 1.21 11.87 9.92
C PRO A 262 1.33 10.40 10.28
N TRP A 263 2.48 9.78 9.99
CA TRP A 263 2.75 8.41 10.41
C TRP A 263 2.63 8.29 11.94
N LYS A 264 1.85 7.32 12.37
CA LYS A 264 1.78 6.90 13.77
C LYS A 264 2.13 5.41 13.82
N GLU A 265 3.14 5.06 14.57
CA GLU A 265 3.44 3.67 14.82
C GLU A 265 2.18 3.00 15.39
N ALA A 266 1.74 1.91 14.77
CA ALA A 266 0.58 1.17 15.27
C ALA A 266 0.93 0.71 16.68
N VAL A 267 0.31 1.31 17.68
CA VAL A 267 0.35 0.79 19.05
C VAL A 267 -0.24 -0.61 18.95
N ALA A 268 0.56 -1.63 19.19
CA ALA A 268 0.08 -2.99 19.28
C ALA A 268 -1.03 -3.00 20.34
N THR A 269 -2.29 -3.01 19.91
CA THR A 269 -3.44 -3.21 20.79
C THR A 269 -3.39 -4.65 21.26
N SER A 270 -2.53 -4.92 22.23
CA SER A 270 -2.66 -6.06 23.13
C SER A 270 -3.83 -5.75 24.06
N SER A 271 -4.79 -6.66 24.04
CA SER A 271 -5.90 -6.77 24.99
C SER A 271 -7.15 -5.94 24.72
N VAL A 272 -8.22 -6.62 24.29
CA VAL A 272 -9.44 -6.67 25.09
C VAL A 272 -10.11 -8.02 24.83
N ALA A 273 -9.88 -9.01 25.67
CA ALA A 273 -10.75 -10.16 25.86
C ALA A 273 -10.41 -10.84 27.18
N ASP A 274 -10.62 -10.15 28.30
CA ASP A 274 -10.63 -10.78 29.61
C ASP A 274 -11.57 -10.01 30.56
N ASP A 275 -12.87 -9.95 30.19
CA ASP A 275 -13.92 -9.54 31.12
C ASP A 275 -15.29 -10.16 30.75
N ALA A 276 -15.31 -11.49 30.58
CA ALA A 276 -16.59 -12.22 30.50
C ALA A 276 -16.53 -13.56 31.25
N LYS A 277 -15.96 -13.56 32.48
CA LYS A 277 -16.16 -14.64 33.46
C LYS A 277 -16.17 -14.07 34.86
N LYS A 278 -17.24 -13.33 35.22
CA LYS A 278 -17.72 -13.17 36.58
C LYS A 278 -19.12 -12.56 36.52
N LYS A 279 -20.13 -13.37 36.32
CA LYS A 279 -21.41 -13.31 37.03
C LYS A 279 -22.15 -14.63 36.83
#